data_10983b419300385d6dab947485406920
#
_entry.id   10983b419300385d6dab947485406920
#
_cell.length_a   1.000
_cell.length_b   1.000
_cell.length_c   1.000
_cell.angle_alpha   90.00
_cell.angle_beta   90.00
_cell.angle_gamma   90.00
#
_symmetry.space_group_name_H-M   'P 1'
#
loop_
_entity.id
_entity.type
_entity.pdbx_description
1 polymer ?
#
loop_
_entity_poly.entity_id
_entity_poly.type
_entity_poly.pdbx_seq_one_letter_code
_entity_poly.pdbx_strand_id
1 'polypeptide(L)'
;MKLRQILLCSALSPLFLHSQNITLPSDTINCGQVMYKHPVKAEFKMKNTGKQPLLISNIRTSCGCTTVSYPTDAVAPGKTFTVTAIYDAKQMGHFQKEIGVYSNANAEPLLLTIRGVVVEEINHFDGEFPFAIGDVLADKADLLFDNLNRGEQPIEKIHILNNGNETVTPQLLHLPPYLKGEIKPARLAPGRSATILLQVDSRKLHDLGLTHTSIYLGSFQGDKVSADKAIDVNIVLLPNFEKLDESQLANAPKLQLSKGRLNFDMTSGKAKVKDDLEITNIGKSKLTVRSLQIIGTGLDISLNKQNIEPGETAKLKVVAIKSMIGKARTAPKVLMITNDPS
;
A
#
# COMPACT_ATOMS: atom_id res chain seq x y z
N MET A 1 -16.29 45.89 89.94
CA MET A 1 -16.90 45.21 88.77
C MET A 1 -15.89 45.15 87.61
N LYS A 2 -15.26 43.99 87.34
CA LYS A 2 -14.27 43.87 86.29
C LYS A 2 -14.98 43.10 85.14
N LEU A 3 -15.13 43.82 84.03
CA LEU A 3 -15.73 43.26 82.79
C LEU A 3 -14.67 42.43 82.02
N ARG A 4 -14.84 41.12 81.89
CA ARG A 4 -14.00 40.24 81.13
C ARG A 4 -14.52 40.25 79.65
N GLN A 5 -13.75 40.83 78.75
CA GLN A 5 -13.93 40.66 77.33
C GLN A 5 -13.46 39.30 76.86
N ILE A 6 -14.36 38.50 76.32
CA ILE A 6 -14.06 37.22 75.65
C ILE A 6 -13.75 37.56 74.21
N LEU A 7 -12.50 37.39 73.78
CA LEU A 7 -12.08 37.49 72.41
C LEU A 7 -12.41 36.19 71.70
N LEU A 8 -13.40 36.23 70.80
CA LEU A 8 -13.76 35.09 69.97
C LEU A 8 -12.85 35.10 68.74
N CYS A 9 -11.78 34.30 68.75
CA CYS A 9 -10.88 34.10 67.61
C CYS A 9 -11.55 33.16 66.58
N SER A 10 -12.22 33.65 65.53
CA SER A 10 -12.70 32.88 64.41
C SER A 10 -11.53 32.50 63.54
N ALA A 11 -11.10 31.26 63.63
CA ALA A 11 -10.11 30.68 62.70
C ALA A 11 -10.76 30.49 61.31
N LEU A 12 -10.51 31.45 60.41
CA LEU A 12 -10.74 31.26 58.99
C LEU A 12 -9.67 30.28 58.46
N SER A 13 -10.03 29.00 58.36
CA SER A 13 -9.20 28.05 57.62
C SER A 13 -9.23 28.42 56.16
N PRO A 14 -8.09 28.60 55.48
CA PRO A 14 -8.08 28.83 54.05
C PRO A 14 -8.57 27.53 53.35
N LEU A 15 -9.71 27.59 52.71
CA LEU A 15 -10.18 26.58 51.74
C LEU A 15 -9.18 26.57 50.57
N PHE A 16 -8.21 25.67 50.63
CA PHE A 16 -7.40 25.34 49.46
C PHE A 16 -8.33 24.73 48.41
N LEU A 17 -8.79 25.51 47.47
CA LEU A 17 -9.43 25.04 46.23
C LEU A 17 -8.39 24.21 45.47
N HIS A 18 -8.41 22.89 45.68
CA HIS A 18 -7.59 21.97 44.93
C HIS A 18 -8.23 21.80 43.55
N SER A 19 -7.70 22.54 42.59
CA SER A 19 -8.13 22.40 41.18
C SER A 19 -7.65 21.07 40.61
N GLN A 20 -8.55 20.31 40.02
CA GLN A 20 -8.20 19.23 39.09
C GLN A 20 -7.57 19.87 37.86
N ASN A 21 -6.64 19.16 37.26
CA ASN A 21 -5.97 19.66 36.06
C ASN A 21 -5.83 18.51 35.05
N ILE A 22 -6.13 18.81 33.78
CA ILE A 22 -5.99 17.87 32.65
C ILE A 22 -4.81 18.33 31.81
N THR A 23 -3.90 17.42 31.53
CA THR A 23 -2.81 17.68 30.58
C THR A 23 -2.91 16.71 29.41
N LEU A 24 -2.59 17.20 28.23
CA LEU A 24 -2.55 16.42 26.99
C LEU A 24 -1.43 16.96 26.08
N PRO A 25 -0.84 16.12 25.21
CA PRO A 25 0.24 16.53 24.29
C PRO A 25 -0.23 17.54 23.24
N SER A 26 -1.48 17.39 22.77
CA SER A 26 -2.13 18.28 21.80
C SER A 26 -3.63 18.20 21.94
N ASP A 27 -4.30 19.33 21.85
CA ASP A 27 -5.76 19.46 21.78
C ASP A 27 -6.30 19.27 20.36
N THR A 28 -5.42 19.21 19.36
CA THR A 28 -5.77 19.09 17.95
C THR A 28 -5.09 17.88 17.31
N ILE A 29 -5.88 17.05 16.65
CA ILE A 29 -5.41 15.93 15.85
C ILE A 29 -5.71 16.22 14.37
N ASN A 30 -4.64 16.20 13.54
CA ASN A 30 -4.78 16.25 12.10
C ASN A 30 -4.88 14.81 11.56
N CYS A 31 -6.05 14.44 11.05
CA CYS A 31 -6.34 13.12 10.48
C CYS A 31 -5.79 12.94 9.04
N GLY A 32 -5.22 14.01 8.45
CA GLY A 32 -4.73 13.97 7.06
C GLY A 32 -5.86 13.77 6.05
N GLN A 33 -5.58 12.95 5.02
CA GLN A 33 -6.59 12.52 4.06
C GLN A 33 -7.36 11.33 4.62
N VAL A 34 -8.68 11.41 4.55
CA VAL A 34 -9.63 10.38 4.99
C VAL A 34 -10.45 9.96 3.80
N MET A 35 -10.62 8.67 3.57
CA MET A 35 -11.41 8.17 2.45
C MET A 35 -12.91 8.36 2.71
N TYR A 36 -13.64 8.79 1.69
CA TYR A 36 -15.10 9.00 1.76
C TYR A 36 -15.83 7.75 2.26
N LYS A 37 -16.74 7.93 3.21
CA LYS A 37 -17.47 6.85 3.91
C LYS A 37 -16.59 5.84 4.69
N HIS A 38 -15.32 6.15 4.93
CA HIS A 38 -14.49 5.36 5.83
C HIS A 38 -14.27 6.15 7.12
N PRO A 39 -14.89 5.74 8.24
CA PRO A 39 -14.76 6.45 9.50
C PRO A 39 -13.32 6.52 9.96
N VAL A 40 -12.92 7.69 10.46
CA VAL A 40 -11.58 7.90 11.02
C VAL A 40 -11.64 8.01 12.54
N LYS A 41 -10.72 7.31 13.21
CA LYS A 41 -10.57 7.28 14.66
C LYS A 41 -9.44 8.23 15.08
N ALA A 42 -9.73 9.10 16.05
CA ALA A 42 -8.76 9.99 16.69
C ALA A 42 -8.74 9.75 18.20
N GLU A 43 -7.58 9.54 18.78
CA GLU A 43 -7.40 9.22 20.21
C GLU A 43 -6.64 10.35 20.93
N PHE A 44 -7.31 11.04 21.83
CA PHE A 44 -6.72 12.04 22.71
C PHE A 44 -6.28 11.36 24.03
N LYS A 45 -4.99 11.15 24.17
CA LYS A 45 -4.40 10.64 25.43
C LYS A 45 -4.22 11.78 26.39
N MET A 46 -4.88 11.70 27.53
CA MET A 46 -4.90 12.73 28.56
C MET A 46 -4.44 12.18 29.89
N LYS A 47 -4.03 13.07 30.80
CA LYS A 47 -3.62 12.69 32.16
C LYS A 47 -4.29 13.61 33.17
N ASN A 48 -4.83 13.03 34.24
CA ASN A 48 -5.24 13.79 35.42
C ASN A 48 -3.99 14.18 36.23
N THR A 49 -3.56 15.43 36.13
CA THR A 49 -2.44 15.98 36.89
C THR A 49 -2.89 16.75 38.17
N GLY A 50 -4.19 16.78 38.42
CA GLY A 50 -4.75 17.29 39.67
C GLY A 50 -4.55 16.35 40.83
N LYS A 51 -4.96 16.79 42.04
CA LYS A 51 -4.82 16.05 43.30
C LYS A 51 -6.10 15.27 43.69
N GLN A 52 -7.19 15.47 42.95
CA GLN A 52 -8.49 14.81 43.19
C GLN A 52 -8.90 13.96 42.00
N PRO A 53 -9.80 12.97 42.16
CA PRO A 53 -10.35 12.23 41.07
C PRO A 53 -11.04 13.12 40.03
N LEU A 54 -10.72 12.93 38.75
CA LEU A 54 -11.30 13.64 37.62
C LEU A 54 -12.54 12.90 37.15
N LEU A 55 -13.66 13.58 37.08
CA LEU A 55 -14.92 13.05 36.54
C LEU A 55 -15.28 13.82 35.27
N ILE A 56 -15.42 13.12 34.17
CA ILE A 56 -16.00 13.66 32.93
C ILE A 56 -17.51 13.56 33.04
N SER A 57 -18.18 14.71 33.12
CA SER A 57 -19.62 14.78 33.33
C SER A 57 -20.40 14.69 32.01
N ASN A 58 -19.83 15.19 30.91
CA ASN A 58 -20.47 15.17 29.60
C ASN A 58 -19.44 15.40 28.50
N ILE A 59 -19.77 14.94 27.27
CA ILE A 59 -19.06 15.35 26.05
C ILE A 59 -20.06 15.82 25.01
N ARG A 60 -19.78 16.94 24.35
CA ARG A 60 -20.58 17.48 23.25
C ARG A 60 -19.74 17.62 22.01
N THR A 61 -20.28 17.20 20.89
CA THR A 61 -19.67 17.34 19.56
C THR A 61 -20.35 18.44 18.76
N SER A 62 -19.61 19.10 17.88
CA SER A 62 -20.12 20.15 17.01
C SER A 62 -21.11 19.63 15.93
N CYS A 63 -21.19 18.31 15.72
CA CYS A 63 -22.15 17.68 14.78
C CYS A 63 -22.49 16.24 15.18
N GLY A 64 -23.59 15.72 14.69
CA GLY A 64 -23.96 14.30 14.81
C GLY A 64 -23.12 13.34 13.97
N CYS A 65 -22.17 13.88 13.18
CA CYS A 65 -21.25 13.14 12.33
C CYS A 65 -20.01 12.61 13.08
N THR A 66 -19.91 12.92 14.39
CA THR A 66 -18.79 12.49 15.26
C THR A 66 -19.35 11.81 16.50
N THR A 67 -18.97 10.59 16.74
CA THR A 67 -19.25 9.84 17.98
C THR A 67 -18.03 9.83 18.87
N VAL A 68 -18.25 9.86 20.20
CA VAL A 68 -17.16 9.93 21.17
C VAL A 68 -17.35 8.88 22.25
N SER A 69 -16.26 8.21 22.61
CA SER A 69 -16.18 7.34 23.80
C SER A 69 -15.15 7.85 24.79
N TYR A 70 -15.45 7.75 26.08
CA TYR A 70 -14.62 8.26 27.17
C TYR A 70 -14.89 7.48 28.46
N PRO A 71 -14.00 7.55 29.46
CA PRO A 71 -14.21 6.91 30.76
C PRO A 71 -15.41 7.52 31.48
N THR A 72 -16.35 6.69 31.92
CA THR A 72 -17.49 7.09 32.75
C THR A 72 -17.14 7.08 34.24
N ASP A 73 -16.11 6.32 34.63
CA ASP A 73 -15.62 6.27 35.99
C ASP A 73 -14.62 7.38 36.28
N ALA A 74 -14.51 7.77 37.53
CA ALA A 74 -13.58 8.80 37.98
C ALA A 74 -12.12 8.38 37.75
N VAL A 75 -11.34 9.20 37.07
CA VAL A 75 -9.91 8.99 36.81
C VAL A 75 -9.08 9.46 38.00
N ALA A 76 -8.39 8.54 38.67
CA ALA A 76 -7.58 8.87 39.83
C ALA A 76 -6.41 9.83 39.51
N PRO A 77 -5.90 10.60 40.48
CA PRO A 77 -4.73 11.45 40.33
C PRO A 77 -3.53 10.72 39.72
N GLY A 78 -2.87 11.35 38.76
CA GLY A 78 -1.70 10.83 38.05
C GLY A 78 -2.00 9.76 36.98
N LYS A 79 -3.24 9.31 36.83
CA LYS A 79 -3.61 8.31 35.82
C LYS A 79 -3.88 8.94 34.45
N THR A 80 -3.56 8.18 33.42
CA THR A 80 -3.88 8.50 32.03
C THR A 80 -5.21 7.89 31.61
N PHE A 81 -5.90 8.56 30.71
CA PHE A 81 -7.14 8.12 30.10
C PHE A 81 -7.19 8.57 28.64
N THR A 82 -8.13 8.00 27.87
CA THR A 82 -8.26 8.33 26.45
C THR A 82 -9.69 8.75 26.16
N VAL A 83 -9.84 9.85 25.41
CA VAL A 83 -11.07 10.23 24.75
C VAL A 83 -10.92 9.89 23.28
N THR A 84 -11.78 9.02 22.76
CA THR A 84 -11.74 8.54 21.38
C THR A 84 -12.88 9.16 20.60
N ALA A 85 -12.56 9.87 19.53
CA ALA A 85 -13.51 10.43 18.58
C ALA A 85 -13.50 9.63 17.28
N ILE A 86 -14.68 9.35 16.73
CA ILE A 86 -14.85 8.68 15.43
C ILE A 86 -15.70 9.60 14.55
N TYR A 87 -15.10 10.12 13.48
CA TYR A 87 -15.75 10.92 12.46
C TYR A 87 -16.17 10.04 11.29
N ASP A 88 -17.43 10.14 10.82
CA ASP A 88 -18.04 9.23 9.85
C ASP A 88 -17.61 9.45 8.38
N ALA A 89 -16.89 10.53 8.10
CA ALA A 89 -16.33 10.88 6.78
C ALA A 89 -17.34 10.89 5.61
N LYS A 90 -18.61 11.22 5.88
CA LYS A 90 -19.67 11.24 4.84
C LYS A 90 -19.80 12.56 4.08
N GLN A 91 -18.95 13.54 4.36
CA GLN A 91 -18.89 14.82 3.63
C GLN A 91 -17.52 14.99 2.99
N MET A 92 -17.50 15.17 1.67
CA MET A 92 -16.28 15.45 0.91
C MET A 92 -15.70 16.84 1.25
N GLY A 93 -14.38 16.97 1.20
CA GLY A 93 -13.67 18.22 1.42
C GLY A 93 -13.11 18.37 2.84
N HIS A 94 -12.65 19.57 3.16
CA HIS A 94 -12.05 19.86 4.46
C HIS A 94 -13.06 19.76 5.59
N PHE A 95 -12.64 19.17 6.70
CA PHE A 95 -13.42 19.15 7.93
C PHE A 95 -12.61 19.61 9.12
N GLN A 96 -13.31 20.27 10.04
CA GLN A 96 -12.88 20.57 11.41
C GLN A 96 -14.06 20.30 12.32
N LYS A 97 -13.87 19.44 13.33
CA LYS A 97 -14.91 19.08 14.29
C LYS A 97 -14.39 19.34 15.69
N GLU A 98 -15.20 20.01 16.48
CA GLU A 98 -14.89 20.36 17.86
C GLU A 98 -15.62 19.42 18.82
N ILE A 99 -14.96 19.10 19.92
CA ILE A 99 -15.43 18.18 20.96
C ILE A 99 -15.20 18.89 22.30
N GLY A 100 -16.26 19.28 22.95
CA GLY A 100 -16.23 19.89 24.27
C GLY A 100 -16.27 18.84 25.38
N VAL A 101 -15.21 18.70 26.16
CA VAL A 101 -15.12 17.78 27.29
C VAL A 101 -15.44 18.54 28.58
N TYR A 102 -16.60 18.27 29.17
CA TYR A 102 -17.06 18.85 30.43
C TYR A 102 -16.60 17.96 31.59
N SER A 103 -16.00 18.55 32.59
CA SER A 103 -15.47 17.82 33.75
C SER A 103 -15.49 18.68 35.02
N ASN A 104 -15.18 18.06 36.14
CA ASN A 104 -15.00 18.78 37.39
C ASN A 104 -13.63 19.49 37.50
N ALA A 105 -12.82 19.51 36.44
CA ALA A 105 -11.53 20.20 36.42
C ALA A 105 -11.68 21.72 36.22
N ASN A 106 -12.57 22.11 35.30
CA ASN A 106 -12.79 23.52 34.95
C ASN A 106 -14.28 23.80 34.75
N ALA A 107 -14.69 25.06 34.95
CA ALA A 107 -16.05 25.49 34.65
C ALA A 107 -16.36 25.48 33.16
N GLU A 108 -15.34 25.80 32.33
CA GLU A 108 -15.42 25.77 30.89
C GLU A 108 -14.97 24.40 30.35
N PRO A 109 -15.57 23.92 29.25
CA PRO A 109 -15.15 22.66 28.64
C PRO A 109 -13.75 22.73 28.06
N LEU A 110 -13.00 21.66 28.17
CA LEU A 110 -11.77 21.48 27.40
C LEU A 110 -12.16 21.19 25.94
N LEU A 111 -11.72 22.04 25.02
CA LEU A 111 -11.99 21.87 23.59
C LEU A 111 -10.92 21.00 22.94
N LEU A 112 -11.36 19.94 22.29
CA LEU A 112 -10.52 19.09 21.45
C LEU A 112 -10.97 19.26 19.98
N THR A 113 -10.03 19.22 19.07
CA THR A 113 -10.28 19.43 17.64
C THR A 113 -9.74 18.26 16.82
N ILE A 114 -10.55 17.75 15.91
CA ILE A 114 -10.09 16.89 14.82
C ILE A 114 -10.27 17.62 13.49
N ARG A 115 -9.27 17.54 12.63
CA ARG A 115 -9.32 18.16 11.32
C ARG A 115 -8.70 17.28 10.27
N GLY A 116 -9.06 17.50 8.99
CA GLY A 116 -8.53 16.76 7.87
C GLY A 116 -9.25 17.11 6.58
N VAL A 117 -9.08 16.28 5.56
CA VAL A 117 -9.79 16.39 4.29
C VAL A 117 -10.35 15.03 3.89
N VAL A 118 -11.65 14.96 3.61
CA VAL A 118 -12.29 13.76 3.06
C VAL A 118 -12.13 13.80 1.54
N VAL A 119 -11.52 12.75 1.00
CA VAL A 119 -11.24 12.57 -0.43
C VAL A 119 -11.91 11.29 -0.93
N GLU A 120 -12.21 11.24 -2.20
CA GLU A 120 -12.80 10.04 -2.81
C GLU A 120 -11.80 8.88 -2.83
N GLU A 121 -10.53 9.20 -3.03
CA GLU A 121 -9.41 8.26 -3.02
C GLU A 121 -8.21 8.88 -2.30
N ILE A 122 -7.57 8.13 -1.40
CA ILE A 122 -6.35 8.59 -0.72
C ILE A 122 -5.18 8.39 -1.68
N ASN A 123 -4.64 9.49 -2.19
CA ASN A 123 -3.45 9.51 -3.03
C ASN A 123 -2.16 9.67 -2.21
N HIS A 124 -2.12 9.09 -1.00
CA HIS A 124 -0.92 9.11 -0.17
C HIS A 124 -0.28 7.74 -0.19
N PHE A 125 0.93 7.68 -0.70
CA PHE A 125 1.77 6.51 -0.69
C PHE A 125 2.88 6.72 0.34
N ASP A 126 2.88 5.93 1.41
CA ASP A 126 3.86 5.99 2.50
C ASP A 126 5.11 5.13 2.22
N GLY A 127 5.21 4.56 1.02
CA GLY A 127 6.34 3.74 0.60
C GLY A 127 7.53 4.56 0.11
N GLU A 128 8.61 3.85 -0.21
CA GLU A 128 9.81 4.43 -0.77
C GLU A 128 9.68 4.62 -2.30
N PHE A 129 10.40 5.59 -2.83
CA PHE A 129 10.50 5.89 -4.26
C PHE A 129 11.94 5.65 -4.76
N PRO A 130 12.37 4.38 -4.86
CA PRO A 130 13.77 4.05 -5.17
C PRO A 130 14.16 4.22 -6.64
N PHE A 131 13.19 4.42 -7.53
CA PHE A 131 13.43 4.49 -8.96
C PHE A 131 13.27 5.91 -9.50
N ALA A 132 14.27 6.41 -10.24
CA ALA A 132 14.13 7.63 -11.02
C ALA A 132 13.54 7.29 -12.40
N ILE A 133 12.48 8.00 -12.79
CA ILE A 133 11.85 7.91 -14.12
C ILE A 133 11.74 9.34 -14.66
N GLY A 134 12.69 9.72 -15.54
CA GLY A 134 12.82 11.11 -15.99
C GLY A 134 12.93 12.08 -14.80
N ASP A 135 12.02 13.05 -14.71
CA ASP A 135 12.04 14.11 -13.70
C ASP A 135 11.31 13.74 -12.39
N VAL A 136 10.84 12.51 -12.24
CA VAL A 136 10.13 12.07 -11.05
C VAL A 136 10.75 10.81 -10.44
N LEU A 137 10.48 10.57 -9.18
CA LEU A 137 10.78 9.30 -8.51
C LEU A 137 9.55 8.40 -8.53
N ALA A 138 9.76 7.08 -8.51
CA ALA A 138 8.69 6.09 -8.54
C ALA A 138 8.94 4.94 -7.54
N ASP A 139 7.87 4.31 -7.08
CA ASP A 139 7.93 3.09 -6.25
C ASP A 139 8.32 1.86 -7.06
N LYS A 140 7.99 1.87 -8.36
CA LYS A 140 8.27 0.78 -9.32
C LYS A 140 8.72 1.37 -10.65
N ALA A 141 9.60 0.68 -11.36
CA ALA A 141 10.01 1.00 -12.73
C ALA A 141 9.54 -0.05 -13.75
N ASP A 142 8.88 -1.10 -13.28
CA ASP A 142 8.30 -2.17 -14.09
C ASP A 142 6.97 -2.64 -13.48
N LEU A 143 6.11 -3.19 -14.33
CA LEU A 143 4.85 -3.81 -13.96
C LEU A 143 4.77 -5.23 -14.51
N LEU A 144 4.18 -6.11 -13.74
CA LEU A 144 3.88 -7.46 -14.13
C LEU A 144 2.38 -7.74 -13.91
N PHE A 145 1.66 -7.91 -15.00
CA PHE A 145 0.31 -8.48 -15.00
C PHE A 145 0.44 -9.98 -15.24
N ASP A 146 0.50 -10.75 -14.18
CA ASP A 146 0.64 -12.20 -14.26
C ASP A 146 -0.71 -12.92 -14.18
N ASN A 147 -0.74 -14.15 -14.69
CA ASN A 147 -1.89 -15.06 -14.62
C ASN A 147 -3.21 -14.49 -15.17
N LEU A 148 -3.15 -13.71 -16.26
CA LEU A 148 -4.35 -13.18 -16.88
C LEU A 148 -5.08 -14.23 -17.73
N ASN A 149 -6.39 -14.30 -17.57
CA ASN A 149 -7.26 -14.99 -18.49
C ASN A 149 -7.82 -14.02 -19.55
N ARG A 150 -8.15 -14.55 -20.72
CA ARG A 150 -8.73 -13.73 -21.79
C ARG A 150 -10.10 -13.19 -21.37
N GLY A 151 -10.27 -11.88 -21.45
CA GLY A 151 -11.49 -11.17 -21.01
C GLY A 151 -11.25 -10.31 -19.77
N GLU A 152 -10.26 -10.61 -18.94
CA GLU A 152 -9.93 -9.84 -17.76
C GLU A 152 -9.31 -8.48 -18.11
N GLN A 153 -9.55 -7.50 -17.21
CA GLN A 153 -9.08 -6.13 -17.35
C GLN A 153 -8.48 -5.62 -16.03
N PRO A 154 -7.39 -6.22 -15.54
CA PRO A 154 -6.78 -5.82 -14.28
C PRO A 154 -6.16 -4.42 -14.37
N ILE A 155 -6.04 -3.77 -13.20
CA ILE A 155 -5.40 -2.47 -13.03
C ILE A 155 -4.22 -2.63 -12.07
N GLU A 156 -3.05 -2.17 -12.51
CA GLU A 156 -1.87 -2.03 -11.66
C GLU A 156 -1.56 -0.56 -11.40
N LYS A 157 -0.86 -0.30 -10.29
CA LYS A 157 -0.55 1.06 -9.83
C LYS A 157 0.95 1.27 -9.73
N ILE A 158 1.39 2.47 -10.13
CA ILE A 158 2.72 3.01 -9.85
C ILE A 158 2.51 4.34 -9.13
N HIS A 159 3.19 4.53 -8.01
CA HIS A 159 3.19 5.80 -7.30
C HIS A 159 4.41 6.60 -7.72
N ILE A 160 4.21 7.87 -8.02
CA ILE A 160 5.27 8.80 -8.45
C ILE A 160 5.33 10.00 -7.52
N LEU A 161 6.54 10.53 -7.31
CA LEU A 161 6.82 11.70 -6.50
C LEU A 161 7.57 12.73 -7.35
N ASN A 162 7.08 13.95 -7.39
CA ASN A 162 7.84 15.05 -7.95
C ASN A 162 8.90 15.53 -6.94
N ASN A 163 10.13 15.10 -7.15
CA ASN A 163 11.29 15.50 -6.34
C ASN A 163 12.01 16.76 -6.90
N GLY A 164 11.49 17.36 -7.98
CA GLY A 164 12.00 18.57 -8.58
C GLY A 164 11.48 19.84 -7.92
N ASN A 165 11.89 20.98 -8.45
CA ASN A 165 11.53 22.32 -7.97
C ASN A 165 10.38 22.96 -8.76
N GLU A 166 9.97 22.34 -9.87
CA GLU A 166 8.90 22.84 -10.76
C GLU A 166 7.70 21.90 -10.75
N THR A 167 6.53 22.45 -11.06
CA THR A 167 5.32 21.64 -11.25
C THR A 167 5.38 20.89 -12.56
N VAL A 168 5.22 19.56 -12.54
CA VAL A 168 5.14 18.70 -13.72
C VAL A 168 3.69 18.34 -14.04
N THR A 169 3.43 18.04 -15.32
CA THR A 169 2.14 17.50 -15.79
C THR A 169 2.43 16.19 -16.51
N PRO A 170 2.69 15.11 -15.73
CA PRO A 170 3.17 13.86 -16.28
C PRO A 170 2.16 13.24 -17.25
N GLN A 171 2.66 12.61 -18.31
CA GLN A 171 1.88 11.96 -19.34
C GLN A 171 2.45 10.60 -19.70
N LEU A 172 1.56 9.65 -19.96
CA LEU A 172 1.95 8.34 -20.47
C LEU A 172 2.06 8.40 -22.00
N LEU A 173 3.20 7.99 -22.51
CA LEU A 173 3.53 7.99 -23.93
C LEU A 173 3.70 6.56 -24.43
N HIS A 174 3.41 6.32 -25.73
CA HIS A 174 3.53 5.05 -26.42
C HIS A 174 2.72 3.90 -25.80
N LEU A 175 1.52 4.21 -25.31
CA LEU A 175 0.58 3.18 -24.83
C LEU A 175 0.09 2.32 -26.02
N PRO A 176 0.35 1.01 -26.02
CA PRO A 176 -0.22 0.12 -27.04
C PRO A 176 -1.75 -0.01 -26.87
N PRO A 177 -2.50 -0.47 -27.92
CA PRO A 177 -3.96 -0.50 -27.88
C PRO A 177 -4.58 -1.34 -26.74
N TYR A 178 -3.84 -2.29 -26.20
CA TYR A 178 -4.27 -3.14 -25.09
C TYR A 178 -4.01 -2.53 -23.71
N LEU A 179 -3.33 -1.36 -23.62
CA LEU A 179 -3.12 -0.61 -22.37
C LEU A 179 -3.92 0.68 -22.37
N LYS A 180 -4.50 0.99 -21.22
CA LYS A 180 -5.04 2.30 -20.88
C LYS A 180 -4.36 2.80 -19.63
N GLY A 181 -4.05 4.10 -19.60
CA GLY A 181 -3.40 4.71 -18.44
C GLY A 181 -4.02 6.02 -18.03
N GLU A 182 -4.03 6.30 -16.74
CA GLU A 182 -4.48 7.55 -16.13
C GLU A 182 -3.53 7.93 -15.01
N ILE A 183 -3.29 9.25 -14.84
CA ILE A 183 -2.45 9.78 -13.75
C ILE A 183 -3.29 10.68 -12.86
N LYS A 184 -3.33 10.39 -11.57
CA LYS A 184 -4.11 11.14 -10.57
C LYS A 184 -3.22 11.58 -9.39
N PRO A 185 -3.16 12.88 -9.08
CA PRO A 185 -3.66 14.02 -9.86
C PRO A 185 -2.83 14.25 -11.15
N ALA A 186 -3.44 14.86 -12.17
CA ALA A 186 -2.79 15.10 -13.45
C ALA A 186 -1.68 16.17 -13.37
N ARG A 187 -1.70 17.04 -12.36
CA ARG A 187 -0.71 18.08 -12.11
C ARG A 187 -0.03 17.84 -10.78
N LEU A 188 1.30 17.80 -10.78
CA LEU A 188 2.10 17.38 -9.66
C LEU A 188 3.08 18.48 -9.25
N ALA A 189 2.75 19.18 -8.17
CA ALA A 189 3.61 20.21 -7.59
C ALA A 189 4.86 19.62 -6.93
N PRO A 190 5.93 20.39 -6.71
CA PRO A 190 7.10 19.95 -5.96
C PRO A 190 6.77 19.27 -4.62
N GLY A 191 7.40 18.14 -4.32
CA GLY A 191 7.19 17.38 -3.10
C GLY A 191 5.82 16.66 -3.00
N ARG A 192 5.03 16.61 -4.10
CA ARG A 192 3.74 15.92 -4.14
C ARG A 192 3.83 14.62 -4.92
N SER A 193 2.97 13.67 -4.54
CA SER A 193 2.85 12.37 -5.19
C SER A 193 1.60 12.27 -6.06
N ALA A 194 1.65 11.40 -7.05
CA ALA A 194 0.52 10.99 -7.88
C ALA A 194 0.54 9.47 -8.07
N THR A 195 -0.58 8.92 -8.51
CA THR A 195 -0.71 7.50 -8.86
C THR A 195 -0.95 7.37 -10.35
N ILE A 196 -0.15 6.56 -11.00
CA ILE A 196 -0.38 6.06 -12.35
C ILE A 196 -1.23 4.81 -12.24
N LEU A 197 -2.38 4.80 -12.89
CA LEU A 197 -3.26 3.64 -13.03
C LEU A 197 -3.06 3.08 -14.44
N LEU A 198 -2.63 1.82 -14.55
CA LEU A 198 -2.49 1.14 -15.83
C LEU A 198 -3.44 -0.05 -15.88
N GLN A 199 -4.32 -0.07 -16.87
CA GLN A 199 -5.29 -1.13 -17.12
C GLN A 199 -4.93 -1.89 -18.38
N VAL A 200 -4.91 -3.23 -18.29
CA VAL A 200 -4.78 -4.13 -19.45
C VAL A 200 -6.15 -4.55 -19.94
N ASP A 201 -6.38 -4.55 -21.24
CA ASP A 201 -7.51 -5.24 -21.88
C ASP A 201 -7.00 -6.54 -22.53
N SER A 202 -7.11 -7.66 -21.82
CA SER A 202 -6.57 -8.95 -22.27
C SER A 202 -7.22 -9.50 -23.54
N ARG A 203 -8.40 -8.97 -23.96
CA ARG A 203 -9.04 -9.33 -25.22
C ARG A 203 -8.26 -8.86 -26.44
N LYS A 204 -7.46 -7.81 -26.28
CA LYS A 204 -6.63 -7.21 -27.31
C LYS A 204 -5.22 -7.77 -27.40
N LEU A 205 -4.87 -8.69 -26.50
CA LEU A 205 -3.61 -9.44 -26.58
C LEU A 205 -3.77 -10.56 -27.65
N HIS A 206 -2.80 -10.70 -28.52
CA HIS A 206 -2.84 -11.69 -29.59
C HIS A 206 -2.30 -13.04 -29.12
N ASP A 207 -1.14 -13.05 -28.50
CA ASP A 207 -0.38 -14.25 -28.18
C ASP A 207 -0.56 -14.69 -26.72
N LEU A 208 -0.53 -16.00 -26.50
CA LEU A 208 -0.44 -16.59 -25.16
C LEU A 208 0.99 -16.47 -24.63
N GLY A 209 1.11 -16.37 -23.30
CA GLY A 209 2.38 -16.21 -22.62
C GLY A 209 2.75 -14.73 -22.41
N LEU A 210 4.04 -14.43 -22.46
CA LEU A 210 4.57 -13.13 -22.15
C LEU A 210 4.47 -12.15 -23.33
N THR A 211 3.74 -11.07 -23.12
CA THR A 211 3.83 -9.84 -23.92
C THR A 211 4.65 -8.82 -23.12
N HIS A 212 5.75 -8.34 -23.72
CA HIS A 212 6.60 -7.31 -23.16
C HIS A 212 6.47 -6.01 -23.95
N THR A 213 6.35 -4.87 -23.27
CA THR A 213 6.38 -3.55 -23.88
C THR A 213 6.99 -2.53 -22.92
N SER A 214 7.57 -1.47 -23.45
CA SER A 214 7.97 -0.30 -22.67
C SER A 214 7.05 0.86 -23.01
N ILE A 215 6.48 1.48 -21.99
CA ILE A 215 5.79 2.78 -22.07
C ILE A 215 6.68 3.83 -21.45
N TYR A 216 6.38 5.11 -21.66
CA TYR A 216 7.26 6.17 -21.18
C TYR A 216 6.47 7.21 -20.40
N LEU A 217 7.11 7.78 -19.38
CA LEU A 217 6.55 8.85 -18.57
C LEU A 217 7.18 10.18 -18.97
N GLY A 218 6.46 10.99 -19.73
CA GLY A 218 6.85 12.36 -20.05
C GLY A 218 6.47 13.33 -18.93
N SER A 219 7.20 14.43 -18.79
CA SER A 219 6.99 15.46 -17.76
C SER A 219 5.99 16.55 -18.17
N PHE A 220 5.74 16.68 -19.47
CA PHE A 220 4.82 17.64 -20.06
C PHE A 220 4.32 17.18 -21.44
N GLN A 221 3.32 17.88 -21.98
CA GLN A 221 2.76 17.56 -23.30
C GLN A 221 3.77 17.81 -24.41
N GLY A 222 4.05 16.77 -25.21
CA GLY A 222 5.04 16.83 -26.29
C GLY A 222 6.47 16.51 -25.86
N ASP A 223 6.66 16.03 -24.65
CA ASP A 223 7.95 15.53 -24.15
C ASP A 223 8.43 14.34 -24.99
N LYS A 224 9.76 14.18 -25.11
CA LYS A 224 10.39 13.12 -25.91
C LYS A 224 10.66 11.89 -25.07
N VAL A 225 10.51 10.73 -25.68
CA VAL A 225 10.87 9.45 -25.08
C VAL A 225 12.39 9.30 -24.97
N SER A 226 12.84 8.72 -23.88
CA SER A 226 14.24 8.37 -23.61
C SER A 226 14.29 7.15 -22.66
N ALA A 227 15.42 6.48 -22.62
CA ALA A 227 15.54 5.23 -21.84
C ALA A 227 15.35 5.42 -20.32
N ASP A 228 15.67 6.60 -19.79
CA ASP A 228 15.48 6.97 -18.39
C ASP A 228 14.01 7.19 -18.00
N LYS A 229 13.12 7.41 -19.00
CA LYS A 229 11.68 7.59 -18.83
C LYS A 229 10.87 6.31 -19.03
N ALA A 230 11.55 5.19 -19.30
CA ALA A 230 10.89 3.91 -19.59
C ALA A 230 10.31 3.26 -18.34
N ILE A 231 9.11 2.72 -18.51
CA ILE A 231 8.43 1.81 -17.59
C ILE A 231 8.19 0.52 -18.36
N ASP A 232 8.77 -0.57 -17.88
CA ASP A 232 8.62 -1.87 -18.51
C ASP A 232 7.31 -2.53 -18.05
N VAL A 233 6.50 -2.98 -19.01
CA VAL A 233 5.23 -3.64 -18.76
C VAL A 233 5.27 -5.05 -19.31
N ASN A 234 5.15 -6.02 -18.42
CA ASN A 234 5.11 -7.45 -18.71
C ASN A 234 3.69 -7.97 -18.44
N ILE A 235 3.11 -8.67 -19.42
CA ILE A 235 1.75 -9.18 -19.34
C ILE A 235 1.79 -10.66 -19.69
N VAL A 236 1.28 -11.51 -18.80
CA VAL A 236 1.24 -12.97 -18.99
C VAL A 236 -0.20 -13.41 -19.23
N LEU A 237 -0.53 -13.76 -20.48
CA LEU A 237 -1.83 -14.30 -20.85
C LEU A 237 -1.79 -15.83 -20.79
N LEU A 238 -2.64 -16.40 -19.93
CA LEU A 238 -2.73 -17.86 -19.73
C LEU A 238 -3.54 -18.56 -20.83
N PRO A 239 -3.26 -19.84 -21.10
CA PRO A 239 -4.16 -20.71 -21.85
C PRO A 239 -5.51 -20.83 -21.15
N ASN A 240 -6.60 -20.91 -21.93
CA ASN A 240 -7.92 -21.13 -21.36
C ASN A 240 -8.20 -22.63 -21.20
N PHE A 241 -8.48 -23.06 -19.98
CA PHE A 241 -8.83 -24.44 -19.62
C PHE A 241 -10.30 -24.59 -19.18
N GLU A 242 -11.13 -23.55 -19.25
CA GLU A 242 -12.53 -23.56 -18.78
C GLU A 242 -13.42 -24.60 -19.49
N LYS A 243 -12.99 -25.13 -20.63
CA LYS A 243 -13.76 -26.11 -21.43
C LYS A 243 -13.42 -27.56 -21.09
N LEU A 244 -12.55 -27.82 -20.14
CA LEU A 244 -12.21 -29.17 -19.73
C LEU A 244 -13.29 -29.75 -18.81
N ASP A 245 -13.81 -30.93 -19.14
CA ASP A 245 -14.71 -31.66 -18.27
C ASP A 245 -13.95 -32.36 -17.13
N GLU A 246 -14.70 -32.89 -16.14
CA GLU A 246 -14.09 -33.55 -14.96
C GLU A 246 -13.21 -34.76 -15.36
N SER A 247 -13.57 -35.50 -16.40
CA SER A 247 -12.78 -36.62 -16.88
C SER A 247 -11.46 -36.17 -17.53
N GLN A 248 -11.50 -35.08 -18.28
CA GLN A 248 -10.32 -34.46 -18.86
C GLN A 248 -9.39 -33.90 -17.79
N LEU A 249 -9.94 -33.24 -16.79
CA LEU A 249 -9.17 -32.73 -15.63
C LEU A 249 -8.54 -33.88 -14.82
N ALA A 250 -9.29 -34.98 -14.57
CA ALA A 250 -8.79 -36.16 -13.86
C ALA A 250 -7.66 -36.91 -14.58
N ASN A 251 -7.59 -36.75 -15.90
CA ASN A 251 -6.58 -37.39 -16.77
C ASN A 251 -5.54 -36.37 -17.31
N ALA A 252 -5.59 -35.10 -16.84
CA ALA A 252 -4.69 -34.06 -17.29
C ALA A 252 -3.22 -34.32 -16.87
N PRO A 253 -2.25 -33.71 -17.55
CA PRO A 253 -0.89 -33.65 -17.07
C PRO A 253 -0.85 -32.81 -15.78
N LYS A 254 0.11 -33.09 -14.91
CA LYS A 254 0.32 -32.33 -13.68
C LYS A 254 1.78 -32.07 -13.46
N LEU A 255 2.13 -30.81 -13.40
CA LEU A 255 3.49 -30.35 -13.20
C LEU A 255 3.88 -30.39 -11.73
N GLN A 256 5.05 -30.93 -11.44
CA GLN A 256 5.71 -30.78 -10.14
C GLN A 256 7.13 -30.25 -10.33
N LEU A 257 7.48 -29.18 -9.63
CA LEU A 257 8.83 -28.63 -9.59
C LEU A 257 9.60 -29.15 -8.38
N SER A 258 10.88 -29.49 -8.54
CA SER A 258 11.75 -29.87 -7.42
C SER A 258 11.99 -28.71 -6.45
N LYS A 259 11.85 -27.47 -6.91
CA LYS A 259 11.94 -26.25 -6.11
C LYS A 259 11.23 -25.07 -6.80
N GLY A 260 10.66 -24.16 -6.02
CA GLY A 260 9.97 -22.96 -6.54
C GLY A 260 10.88 -21.73 -6.70
N ARG A 261 12.15 -21.81 -6.23
CA ARG A 261 13.12 -20.70 -6.30
C ARG A 261 14.49 -21.18 -6.73
N LEU A 262 15.11 -20.41 -7.62
CA LEU A 262 16.49 -20.61 -8.05
C LEU A 262 17.44 -19.80 -7.14
N ASN A 263 18.54 -20.40 -6.75
CA ASN A 263 19.53 -19.78 -5.87
C ASN A 263 20.88 -19.71 -6.60
N PHE A 264 21.41 -18.50 -6.74
CA PHE A 264 22.69 -18.25 -7.39
C PHE A 264 23.67 -17.68 -6.38
N ASP A 265 24.80 -18.34 -6.21
CA ASP A 265 25.91 -17.80 -5.39
C ASP A 265 26.60 -16.66 -6.15
N MET A 266 26.12 -15.43 -5.94
CA MET A 266 26.66 -14.23 -6.56
C MET A 266 27.98 -13.76 -5.91
N THR A 267 28.39 -14.36 -4.79
CA THR A 267 29.69 -14.05 -4.14
C THR A 267 30.84 -14.78 -4.78
N SER A 268 30.58 -15.87 -5.51
CA SER A 268 31.59 -16.60 -6.28
C SER A 268 32.25 -15.67 -7.29
N GLY A 269 33.58 -15.80 -7.48
CA GLY A 269 34.35 -15.03 -8.46
C GLY A 269 33.99 -15.30 -9.94
N LYS A 270 32.98 -16.14 -10.20
CA LYS A 270 32.56 -16.57 -11.54
C LYS A 270 31.66 -15.52 -12.21
N ALA A 271 31.92 -15.25 -13.50
CA ALA A 271 31.05 -14.36 -14.31
C ALA A 271 29.66 -14.94 -14.57
N LYS A 272 29.53 -16.28 -14.58
CA LYS A 272 28.28 -17.03 -14.81
C LYS A 272 28.09 -18.05 -13.70
N VAL A 273 26.93 -18.03 -13.06
CA VAL A 273 26.55 -18.97 -12.00
C VAL A 273 25.37 -19.80 -12.52
N LYS A 274 25.35 -21.09 -12.22
CA LYS A 274 24.33 -22.02 -12.69
C LYS A 274 23.49 -22.53 -11.52
N ASP A 275 22.22 -22.69 -11.76
CA ASP A 275 21.32 -23.48 -10.93
C ASP A 275 20.35 -24.24 -11.82
N ASP A 276 19.86 -25.38 -11.38
CA ASP A 276 18.95 -26.21 -12.13
C ASP A 276 17.78 -26.71 -11.25
N LEU A 277 16.69 -27.00 -11.91
CA LEU A 277 15.54 -27.63 -11.27
C LEU A 277 14.98 -28.73 -12.16
N GLU A 278 14.31 -29.67 -11.51
CA GLU A 278 13.63 -30.77 -12.18
C GLU A 278 12.13 -30.47 -12.30
N ILE A 279 11.59 -30.84 -13.47
CA ILE A 279 10.18 -30.73 -13.83
C ILE A 279 9.67 -32.14 -14.00
N THR A 280 8.84 -32.63 -13.08
CA THR A 280 8.27 -33.98 -13.13
C THR A 280 6.81 -33.93 -13.55
N ASN A 281 6.39 -34.78 -14.48
CA ASN A 281 5.00 -34.94 -14.78
C ASN A 281 4.41 -36.00 -13.84
N ILE A 282 3.66 -35.56 -12.83
CA ILE A 282 2.94 -36.44 -11.88
C ILE A 282 1.48 -36.70 -12.31
N GLY A 283 1.08 -36.19 -13.47
CA GLY A 283 -0.25 -36.41 -14.07
C GLY A 283 -0.35 -37.73 -14.86
N LYS A 284 -1.49 -37.88 -15.54
CA LYS A 284 -1.80 -39.12 -16.29
C LYS A 284 -1.63 -39.01 -17.81
N SER A 285 -1.50 -37.81 -18.33
CA SER A 285 -1.26 -37.56 -19.75
C SER A 285 0.04 -36.73 -19.94
N LYS A 286 0.48 -36.68 -21.19
CA LYS A 286 1.71 -35.98 -21.56
C LYS A 286 1.70 -34.50 -21.16
N LEU A 287 2.68 -34.09 -20.40
CA LEU A 287 2.96 -32.68 -20.06
C LEU A 287 3.81 -32.06 -21.19
N THR A 288 3.34 -30.97 -21.76
CA THR A 288 4.04 -30.22 -22.81
C THR A 288 4.38 -28.83 -22.33
N VAL A 289 5.66 -28.49 -22.34
CA VAL A 289 6.13 -27.11 -22.12
C VAL A 289 5.99 -26.36 -23.45
N ARG A 290 4.94 -25.53 -23.56
CA ARG A 290 4.61 -24.76 -24.77
C ARG A 290 5.52 -23.57 -25.00
N SER A 291 5.89 -22.91 -23.91
CA SER A 291 6.75 -21.72 -23.95
C SER A 291 7.61 -21.66 -22.69
N LEU A 292 8.82 -21.18 -22.86
CA LEU A 292 9.78 -20.92 -21.78
C LEU A 292 10.42 -19.57 -22.06
N GLN A 293 10.15 -18.57 -21.20
CA GLN A 293 10.52 -17.17 -21.43
C GLN A 293 11.18 -16.59 -20.16
N ILE A 294 11.94 -15.52 -20.34
CA ILE A 294 12.58 -14.78 -19.25
C ILE A 294 11.90 -13.42 -19.11
N ILE A 295 11.46 -13.09 -17.91
CA ILE A 295 11.02 -11.76 -17.56
C ILE A 295 12.21 -11.07 -16.90
N GLY A 296 12.64 -9.92 -17.42
CA GLY A 296 13.85 -9.22 -16.99
C GLY A 296 15.09 -9.65 -17.78
N THR A 297 16.27 -9.37 -17.24
CA THR A 297 17.55 -9.58 -17.93
C THR A 297 18.55 -10.35 -17.05
N GLY A 298 19.54 -10.96 -17.70
CA GLY A 298 20.66 -11.59 -17.01
C GLY A 298 20.53 -13.07 -16.70
N LEU A 299 19.51 -13.74 -17.28
CA LEU A 299 19.41 -15.20 -17.25
C LEU A 299 19.55 -15.77 -18.67
N ASP A 300 20.12 -16.96 -18.77
CA ASP A 300 20.03 -17.89 -19.92
C ASP A 300 19.34 -19.16 -19.44
N ILE A 301 18.42 -19.71 -20.23
CA ILE A 301 17.65 -20.89 -19.86
C ILE A 301 17.76 -21.98 -20.93
N SER A 302 17.78 -23.24 -20.51
CA SER A 302 17.72 -24.37 -21.40
C SER A 302 16.96 -25.54 -20.76
N LEU A 303 16.05 -26.13 -21.53
CA LEU A 303 15.26 -27.29 -21.15
C LEU A 303 15.68 -28.49 -22.00
N ASN A 304 15.97 -29.63 -21.38
CA ASN A 304 16.47 -30.81 -22.10
C ASN A 304 15.38 -31.53 -22.93
N LYS A 305 14.10 -31.43 -22.54
CA LYS A 305 12.96 -31.95 -23.31
C LYS A 305 11.69 -31.17 -22.99
N GLN A 306 10.87 -30.90 -24.02
CA GLN A 306 9.62 -30.14 -23.90
C GLN A 306 8.41 -31.04 -23.63
N ASN A 307 8.46 -32.30 -24.06
CA ASN A 307 7.41 -33.30 -23.84
C ASN A 307 7.86 -34.27 -22.75
N ILE A 308 7.05 -34.40 -21.71
CA ILE A 308 7.36 -35.16 -20.50
C ILE A 308 6.22 -36.14 -20.29
N GLU A 309 6.47 -37.45 -20.50
CA GLU A 309 5.45 -38.47 -20.30
C GLU A 309 5.13 -38.65 -18.81
N PRO A 310 3.97 -39.26 -18.46
CA PRO A 310 3.64 -39.52 -17.06
C PRO A 310 4.76 -40.26 -16.31
N GLY A 311 5.14 -39.70 -15.15
CA GLY A 311 6.24 -40.21 -14.32
C GLY A 311 7.64 -39.80 -14.77
N GLU A 312 7.80 -39.16 -15.94
CA GLU A 312 9.09 -38.72 -16.42
C GLU A 312 9.48 -37.35 -15.85
N THR A 313 10.78 -37.07 -15.89
CA THR A 313 11.39 -35.79 -15.41
C THR A 313 12.18 -35.13 -16.53
N ALA A 314 12.00 -33.84 -16.70
CA ALA A 314 12.86 -32.95 -17.49
C ALA A 314 13.73 -32.09 -16.61
N LYS A 315 14.87 -31.64 -17.11
CA LYS A 315 15.81 -30.77 -16.39
C LYS A 315 15.86 -29.39 -17.03
N LEU A 316 15.48 -28.36 -16.27
CA LEU A 316 15.65 -26.96 -16.62
C LEU A 316 16.97 -26.45 -16.03
N LYS A 317 17.87 -26.02 -16.89
CA LYS A 317 19.11 -25.34 -16.51
C LYS A 317 18.96 -23.84 -16.64
N VAL A 318 19.36 -23.12 -15.63
CA VAL A 318 19.34 -21.65 -15.62
C VAL A 318 20.73 -21.13 -15.29
N VAL A 319 21.20 -20.19 -16.09
CA VAL A 319 22.52 -19.56 -15.93
C VAL A 319 22.31 -18.09 -15.66
N ALA A 320 22.77 -17.62 -14.51
CA ALA A 320 22.79 -16.22 -14.14
C ALA A 320 24.08 -15.56 -14.62
N ILE A 321 23.96 -14.43 -15.35
CA ILE A 321 25.06 -13.62 -15.85
C ILE A 321 25.26 -12.44 -14.89
N LYS A 322 26.30 -12.49 -14.07
CA LYS A 322 26.52 -11.58 -12.95
C LYS A 322 26.51 -10.10 -13.35
N SER A 323 27.17 -9.74 -14.46
CA SER A 323 27.25 -8.36 -14.95
C SER A 323 25.92 -7.79 -15.41
N MET A 324 24.96 -8.64 -15.80
CA MET A 324 23.64 -8.23 -16.25
C MET A 324 22.65 -8.18 -15.08
N ILE A 325 22.68 -9.18 -14.18
CA ILE A 325 21.81 -9.19 -12.98
C ILE A 325 22.12 -8.02 -12.07
N GLY A 326 23.39 -7.65 -11.88
CA GLY A 326 23.78 -6.49 -11.08
C GLY A 326 23.31 -5.14 -11.61
N LYS A 327 22.84 -5.08 -12.87
CA LYS A 327 22.24 -3.89 -13.50
C LYS A 327 20.71 -4.00 -13.67
N ALA A 328 20.13 -5.15 -13.35
CA ALA A 328 18.69 -5.36 -13.45
C ALA A 328 17.97 -4.54 -12.36
N ARG A 329 16.91 -3.85 -12.75
CA ARG A 329 16.07 -3.07 -11.82
C ARG A 329 15.28 -3.97 -10.89
N THR A 330 14.89 -5.15 -11.37
CA THR A 330 14.13 -6.16 -10.61
C THR A 330 14.74 -7.55 -10.76
N ALA A 331 14.44 -8.44 -9.82
CA ALA A 331 14.90 -9.82 -9.90
C ALA A 331 14.26 -10.52 -11.12
N PRO A 332 15.08 -11.10 -12.03
CA PRO A 332 14.52 -11.78 -13.21
C PRO A 332 13.75 -13.04 -12.80
N LYS A 333 12.72 -13.36 -13.61
CA LYS A 333 11.87 -14.54 -13.43
C LYS A 333 11.92 -15.43 -14.66
N VAL A 334 11.71 -16.73 -14.48
CA VAL A 334 11.49 -17.67 -15.57
C VAL A 334 10.01 -17.99 -15.63
N LEU A 335 9.38 -17.68 -16.77
CA LEU A 335 8.00 -18.02 -17.07
C LEU A 335 7.97 -19.30 -17.88
N MET A 336 7.17 -20.27 -17.46
CA MET A 336 6.92 -21.51 -18.17
C MET A 336 5.42 -21.68 -18.40
N ILE A 337 5.01 -21.81 -19.67
CA ILE A 337 3.64 -22.09 -20.06
C ILE A 337 3.53 -23.54 -20.46
N THR A 338 2.61 -24.27 -19.86
CA THR A 338 2.38 -25.70 -20.12
C THR A 338 0.93 -25.96 -20.50
N ASN A 339 0.61 -27.24 -20.73
CA ASN A 339 -0.75 -27.73 -20.87
C ASN A 339 -1.33 -28.31 -19.57
N ASP A 340 -0.67 -28.09 -18.43
CA ASP A 340 -1.22 -28.39 -17.09
C ASP A 340 -2.31 -27.38 -16.76
N PRO A 341 -3.54 -27.83 -16.44
CA PRO A 341 -4.65 -26.92 -16.10
C PRO A 341 -4.66 -26.45 -14.64
N SER A 342 -3.75 -26.93 -13.76
CA SER A 342 -3.72 -26.63 -12.32
C SER A 342 -2.75 -25.51 -11.91
#